data_664f370022f7354a70444cce69fdf57a
#
_entry.id   664f370022f7354a70444cce69fdf57a
#
_cell.length_a   1.000
_cell.length_b   1.000
_cell.length_c   1.000
_cell.angle_alpha   90.00
_cell.angle_beta   90.00
_cell.angle_gamma   90.00
#
_symmetry.space_group_name_H-M   'P 1'
#
loop_
_entity.id
_entity.type
_entity.pdbx_description
1 polymer ?
#
loop_
_entity_poly.entity_id
_entity_poly.type
_entity_poly.pdbx_seq_one_letter_code
_entity_poly.pdbx_strand_id
1 'polypeptide(L)'
;MHQTKKQPLFPLGQIVATPGALAALEKAGEQPHEFLSRHVHGEWGYVPDEDRRENQFSLERGFRLLSSFRTAANETVWVITEADRSVTTLLLPEEY
;
A
#
# COMPACT_ATOMS: atom_id res chain seq x y z
N MET A 1 -13.41 -26.72 -11.13
CA MET A 1 -13.45 -25.29 -11.05
C MET A 1 -12.10 -24.70 -10.66
N HIS A 2 -11.77 -23.62 -11.21
CA HIS A 2 -10.51 -22.97 -10.88
C HIS A 2 -10.76 -21.50 -10.57
N GLN A 3 -9.84 -20.94 -9.83
CA GLN A 3 -9.87 -19.53 -9.52
C GLN A 3 -8.96 -18.77 -10.41
N THR A 4 -9.43 -17.62 -10.86
CA THR A 4 -8.59 -16.71 -11.58
C THR A 4 -7.89 -15.82 -10.56
N LYS A 5 -6.58 -15.86 -10.52
CA LYS A 5 -5.82 -14.99 -9.64
C LYS A 5 -5.79 -13.59 -10.23
N LYS A 6 -5.97 -12.61 -9.38
CA LYS A 6 -5.83 -11.24 -9.82
C LYS A 6 -4.37 -10.98 -10.15
N GLN A 7 -4.15 -10.25 -11.23
CA GLN A 7 -2.81 -9.85 -11.60
C GLN A 7 -2.46 -8.55 -10.88
N PRO A 8 -1.21 -8.40 -10.44
CA PRO A 8 -0.77 -7.12 -9.91
C PRO A 8 -0.95 -6.03 -10.95
N LEU A 9 -1.38 -4.87 -10.50
CA LEU A 9 -1.62 -3.74 -11.41
C LEU A 9 -0.34 -2.98 -11.73
N PHE A 10 0.69 -3.18 -10.90
CA PHE A 10 1.98 -2.50 -11.09
C PHE A 10 3.03 -3.25 -10.26
N PRO A 11 4.32 -3.09 -10.60
CA PRO A 11 5.37 -3.71 -9.80
C PRO A 11 5.63 -2.88 -8.53
N LEU A 12 6.00 -3.56 -7.45
CA LEU A 12 6.29 -2.88 -6.18
C LEU A 12 7.73 -2.39 -6.08
N GLY A 13 8.62 -2.97 -6.87
CA GLY A 13 10.02 -2.64 -6.77
C GLY A 13 10.60 -3.13 -5.45
N GLN A 14 11.59 -2.41 -4.95
CA GLN A 14 12.18 -2.74 -3.66
C GLN A 14 11.20 -2.36 -2.55
N ILE A 15 11.03 -3.24 -1.58
CA ILE A 15 10.10 -3.00 -0.49
C ILE A 15 10.88 -2.57 0.74
N VAL A 16 10.50 -1.41 1.31
CA VAL A 16 11.10 -0.92 2.55
C VAL A 16 9.99 -0.56 3.53
N ALA A 17 10.32 -0.61 4.80
CA ALA A 17 9.37 -0.28 5.85
C ALA A 17 10.09 0.50 6.94
N THR A 18 9.45 1.54 7.44
CA THR A 18 10.01 2.32 8.53
C THR A 18 9.93 1.53 9.83
N PRO A 19 10.77 1.87 10.82
CA PRO A 19 10.67 1.22 12.12
C PRO A 19 9.28 1.38 12.76
N GLY A 20 8.64 2.54 12.57
CA GLY A 20 7.31 2.76 13.11
C GLY A 20 6.26 1.85 12.47
N ALA A 21 6.34 1.68 11.16
CA ALA A 21 5.42 0.80 10.46
C ALA A 21 5.61 -0.65 10.91
N LEU A 22 6.87 -1.09 11.03
CA LEU A 22 7.15 -2.45 11.48
C LEU A 22 6.63 -2.69 12.90
N ALA A 23 6.82 -1.70 13.78
CA ALA A 23 6.34 -1.81 15.15
C ALA A 23 4.82 -1.89 15.21
N ALA A 24 4.14 -1.08 14.39
CA ALA A 24 2.68 -1.08 14.35
C ALA A 24 2.13 -2.41 13.86
N LEU A 25 2.77 -2.97 12.83
CA LEU A 25 2.34 -4.26 12.30
C LEU A 25 2.59 -5.39 13.30
N GLU A 26 3.74 -5.37 13.95
CA GLU A 26 4.07 -6.38 14.96
C GLU A 26 3.08 -6.34 16.11
N LYS A 27 2.76 -5.14 16.57
CA LYS A 27 1.80 -4.95 17.65
C LYS A 27 0.42 -5.52 17.28
N ALA A 28 0.05 -5.40 16.02
CA ALA A 28 -1.24 -5.88 15.53
C ALA A 28 -1.22 -7.36 15.14
N GLY A 29 -0.04 -7.97 15.12
CA GLY A 29 0.09 -9.36 14.69
C GLY A 29 -0.13 -9.54 13.20
N GLU A 30 0.17 -8.50 12.42
CA GLU A 30 -0.05 -8.53 10.97
C GLU A 30 1.27 -8.44 10.23
N GLN A 31 1.26 -8.90 8.98
CA GLN A 31 2.47 -8.98 8.16
C GLN A 31 2.42 -7.94 7.04
N PRO A 32 3.58 -7.38 6.67
CA PRO A 32 3.61 -6.39 5.58
C PRO A 32 2.99 -6.90 4.28
N HIS A 33 3.18 -8.17 3.94
CA HIS A 33 2.70 -8.68 2.67
C HIS A 33 1.17 -8.63 2.56
N GLU A 34 0.46 -8.63 3.67
CA GLU A 34 -1.00 -8.54 3.65
C GLU A 34 -1.46 -7.20 3.08
N PHE A 35 -0.77 -6.14 3.47
CA PHE A 35 -1.09 -4.80 2.97
C PHE A 35 -0.55 -4.57 1.57
N LEU A 36 0.64 -5.10 1.30
CA LEU A 36 1.25 -4.99 -0.02
C LEU A 36 0.39 -5.70 -1.07
N SER A 37 -0.17 -6.85 -0.73
CA SER A 37 -1.04 -7.58 -1.64
C SER A 37 -2.28 -6.77 -2.00
N ARG A 38 -2.88 -6.11 -1.01
CA ARG A 38 -4.05 -5.28 -1.26
C ARG A 38 -3.70 -4.07 -2.11
N HIS A 39 -2.59 -3.43 -1.78
CA HIS A 39 -2.11 -2.24 -2.48
C HIS A 39 -1.87 -2.53 -3.96
N VAL A 40 -1.16 -3.62 -4.26
CA VAL A 40 -0.76 -3.95 -5.63
C VAL A 40 -1.96 -4.35 -6.50
N HIS A 41 -3.07 -4.69 -5.89
CA HIS A 41 -4.30 -5.04 -6.60
C HIS A 41 -5.32 -3.91 -6.63
N GLY A 42 -4.91 -2.71 -6.21
CA GLY A 42 -5.80 -1.56 -6.29
C GLY A 42 -6.79 -1.42 -5.15
N GLU A 43 -6.57 -2.13 -4.05
CA GLU A 43 -7.39 -1.98 -2.86
C GLU A 43 -6.71 -0.95 -1.97
N TRP A 44 -7.10 0.30 -2.17
CA TRP A 44 -6.37 1.43 -1.58
C TRP A 44 -6.69 1.70 -0.11
N GLY A 45 -7.66 0.97 0.45
CA GLY A 45 -8.00 1.11 1.85
C GLY A 45 -8.84 2.35 2.15
N TYR A 46 -8.42 3.10 3.15
CA TYR A 46 -9.19 4.22 3.68
C TYR A 46 -8.83 5.57 3.06
N VAL A 47 -8.54 5.58 1.78
CA VAL A 47 -8.28 6.85 1.09
C VAL A 47 -9.61 7.49 0.67
N PRO A 48 -9.68 8.84 0.65
CA PRO A 48 -10.88 9.52 0.14
C PRO A 48 -11.11 9.21 -1.34
N ASP A 49 -12.33 9.42 -1.80
CA ASP A 49 -12.67 9.17 -3.20
C ASP A 49 -11.78 9.93 -4.17
N GLU A 50 -11.40 11.14 -3.80
CA GLU A 50 -10.52 11.95 -4.61
C GLU A 50 -9.16 11.26 -4.80
N ASP A 51 -8.62 10.70 -3.71
CA ASP A 51 -7.35 10.00 -3.76
C ASP A 51 -7.47 8.68 -4.51
N ARG A 52 -8.64 8.05 -4.45
CA ARG A 52 -8.91 6.85 -5.23
C ARG A 52 -8.82 7.14 -6.72
N ARG A 53 -9.41 8.25 -7.14
CA ARG A 53 -9.35 8.67 -8.54
C ARG A 53 -7.94 9.07 -8.93
N GLU A 54 -7.20 9.70 -8.00
CA GLU A 54 -5.80 10.03 -8.21
C GLU A 54 -4.98 8.76 -8.48
N ASN A 55 -5.20 7.73 -7.68
CA ASN A 55 -4.49 6.47 -7.85
C ASN A 55 -4.80 5.84 -9.20
N GLN A 56 -6.06 5.88 -9.62
CA GLN A 56 -6.45 5.33 -10.90
C GLN A 56 -5.73 6.06 -12.03
N PHE A 57 -5.69 7.37 -11.94
CA PHE A 57 -4.98 8.21 -12.90
C PHE A 57 -3.47 7.88 -12.88
N SER A 58 -2.92 7.70 -11.68
CA SER A 58 -1.51 7.40 -11.49
C SER A 58 -1.11 6.05 -12.08
N LEU A 59 -2.01 5.07 -12.04
CA LEU A 59 -1.75 3.78 -12.68
C LEU A 59 -1.52 3.95 -14.17
N GLU A 60 -2.30 4.82 -14.80
CA GLU A 60 -2.23 5.02 -16.24
C GLU A 60 -1.09 5.93 -16.65
N ARG A 61 -0.75 6.91 -15.81
CA ARG A 61 0.19 7.96 -16.17
C ARG A 61 1.56 7.83 -15.52
N GLY A 62 1.72 6.87 -14.61
CA GLY A 62 3.03 6.66 -13.99
C GLY A 62 3.35 7.65 -12.90
N PHE A 63 2.38 8.00 -12.08
CA PHE A 63 2.61 8.83 -10.91
C PHE A 63 2.59 7.97 -9.65
N ARG A 64 2.90 8.59 -8.52
CA ARG A 64 2.98 7.90 -7.23
C ARG A 64 1.60 7.35 -6.80
N LEU A 65 1.63 6.20 -6.12
CA LEU A 65 0.41 5.52 -5.64
C LEU A 65 0.42 5.48 -4.12
N LEU A 66 -0.74 5.69 -3.51
CA LEU A 66 -0.86 5.73 -2.06
C LEU A 66 -2.04 4.90 -1.60
N SER A 67 -1.80 3.99 -0.65
CA SER A 67 -2.86 3.30 0.09
C SER A 67 -2.79 3.70 1.55
N SER A 68 -3.93 3.67 2.22
CA SER A 68 -4.02 3.93 3.66
C SER A 68 -4.79 2.79 4.29
N PHE A 69 -4.14 2.04 5.17
CA PHE A 69 -4.75 0.90 5.82
C PHE A 69 -4.79 1.08 7.32
N ARG A 70 -5.70 0.36 7.97
CA ARG A 70 -5.73 0.30 9.42
C ARG A 70 -5.35 -1.08 9.88
N THR A 71 -4.48 -1.13 10.89
CA THR A 71 -4.12 -2.39 11.51
C THR A 71 -5.24 -2.86 12.44
N ALA A 72 -5.17 -4.11 12.87
CA ALA A 72 -6.12 -4.66 13.84
C ALA A 72 -6.05 -3.91 15.17
N ALA A 73 -4.94 -3.20 15.45
CA ALA A 73 -4.79 -2.38 16.64
C ALA A 73 -5.22 -0.93 16.37
N ASN A 74 -5.89 -0.69 15.24
CA ASN A 74 -6.48 0.59 14.88
C ASN A 74 -5.44 1.70 14.65
N GLU A 75 -4.27 1.32 14.15
CA GLU A 75 -3.25 2.28 13.75
C GLU A 75 -3.22 2.39 12.23
N THR A 76 -2.95 3.59 11.73
CA THR A 76 -2.91 3.83 10.28
C THR A 76 -1.52 3.56 9.75
N VAL A 77 -1.43 2.79 8.66
CA VAL A 77 -0.19 2.53 7.95
C VAL A 77 -0.41 2.92 6.49
N TRP A 78 0.48 3.73 5.95
CA TRP A 78 0.46 4.11 4.54
C TRP A 78 1.37 3.18 3.74
N VAL A 79 0.98 2.92 2.50
CA VAL A 79 1.82 2.20 1.54
C VAL A 79 1.96 3.08 0.32
N ILE A 80 3.18 3.48 0.01
CA ILE A 80 3.45 4.41 -1.09
C ILE A 80 4.39 3.76 -2.09
N THR A 81 4.00 3.72 -3.37
CA THR A 81 4.87 3.28 -4.45
C THR A 81 5.28 4.50 -5.27
N GLU A 82 6.58 4.65 -5.46
CA GLU A 82 7.12 5.80 -6.20
C GLU A 82 6.71 5.75 -7.67
N ALA A 83 6.76 6.91 -8.31
CA ALA A 83 6.28 7.08 -9.68
C ALA A 83 6.94 6.11 -10.66
N ASP A 84 8.24 5.89 -10.51
CA ASP A 84 8.98 5.00 -11.40
C ASP A 84 8.87 3.54 -11.00
N ARG A 85 8.08 3.22 -9.97
CA ARG A 85 7.86 1.87 -9.46
C ARG A 85 9.15 1.22 -8.92
N SER A 86 10.12 2.03 -8.56
CA SER A 86 11.40 1.50 -8.07
C SER A 86 11.34 1.05 -6.62
N VAL A 87 10.46 1.65 -5.81
CA VAL A 87 10.40 1.33 -4.40
C VAL A 87 8.98 1.52 -3.87
N THR A 88 8.58 0.63 -2.95
CA THR A 88 7.33 0.75 -2.21
C THR A 88 7.66 0.78 -0.73
N THR A 89 7.13 1.78 -0.03
CA THR A 89 7.42 2.03 1.37
C THR A 89 6.17 1.87 2.23
N LEU A 90 6.30 1.13 3.34
CA LEU A 90 5.29 1.13 4.39
C LEU A 90 5.77 2.07 5.47
N LEU A 91 4.91 3.00 5.89
CA LEU A 91 5.29 4.01 6.88
C LEU A 91 4.05 4.49 7.63
N LEU A 92 4.28 5.09 8.78
CA LEU A 92 3.19 5.75 9.48
C LEU A 92 3.03 7.16 8.91
N PRO A 93 1.80 7.72 8.92
CA PRO A 93 1.60 9.07 8.38
C PRO A 93 2.52 10.11 9.00
N GLU A 94 2.82 10.01 10.29
CA GLU A 94 3.70 10.96 10.96
C GLU A 94 5.16 10.81 10.56
N GLU A 95 5.51 9.73 9.88
CA GLU A 95 6.87 9.52 9.39
C GLU A 95 7.06 10.05 7.97
N TYR A 96 5.98 10.51 7.38
CA TYR A 96 6.04 11.06 6.03
C TYR A 96 6.66 12.48 6.07
#